data_a1dac6967c9cc3407e7b6b58720d99c6
#
_entry.id   a1dac6967c9cc3407e7b6b58720d99c6
#
_cell.length_a   1.000
_cell.length_b   1.000
_cell.length_c   1.000
_cell.angle_alpha   90.00
_cell.angle_beta   90.00
_cell.angle_gamma   90.00
#
_symmetry.space_group_name_H-M   'P 1'
#
loop_
_entity.id
_entity.type
_entity.pdbx_description
1 polymer ?
#
loop_
_entity_poly.entity_id
_entity_poly.type
_entity_poly.pdbx_seq_one_letter_code
_entity_poly.pdbx_strand_id
1 'polypeptide(L)'
;YSSAASDVYKRQTSHIPVILLSALSSTRSKVVGMECGASLYIEKPFSMEYLQACIRNILDKRSAMKNAFKNKAMPLAAHLYNLSHSDEEFLSRLDAIILANISDPNFSNEQLAEAFCLSKSTLNRKIKGLLDTTPNDYIRTKRLVVAAQMLTENHCRINEVCYSVGFNTPSYFAKCFKKFYGILPAEYMKEHNAD
;
A
#
# COMPACT_ATOMS: atom_id res chain seq x y z
N TYR A 1 -30.75 5.10 4.28
CA TYR A 1 -30.15 6.34 3.80
C TYR A 1 -28.64 6.26 3.96
N SER A 2 -27.93 5.74 2.93
CA SER A 2 -26.51 6.02 2.79
C SER A 2 -26.40 7.38 2.12
N SER A 3 -26.13 8.45 2.88
CA SER A 3 -25.93 9.76 2.27
C SER A 3 -24.51 9.81 1.66
N ALA A 4 -24.36 10.46 0.50
CA ALA A 4 -23.06 10.72 -0.12
C ALA A 4 -22.02 11.30 0.87
N ALA A 5 -22.46 12.06 1.87
CA ALA A 5 -21.63 12.56 2.97
C ALA A 5 -21.08 11.43 3.86
N SER A 6 -21.84 10.38 4.13
CA SER A 6 -21.38 9.21 4.89
C SER A 6 -20.31 8.43 4.13
N ASP A 7 -20.44 8.31 2.81
CA ASP A 7 -19.44 7.60 1.98
C ASP A 7 -18.15 8.39 1.82
N VAL A 8 -18.24 9.72 1.75
CA VAL A 8 -17.05 10.61 1.76
C VAL A 8 -16.33 10.53 3.10
N TYR A 9 -17.05 10.51 4.23
CA TYR A 9 -16.46 10.40 5.55
C TYR A 9 -15.79 9.03 5.77
N LYS A 10 -16.43 7.95 5.35
CA LYS A 10 -15.85 6.59 5.38
C LYS A 10 -14.54 6.50 4.58
N ARG A 11 -14.47 7.13 3.42
CA ARG A 11 -13.25 7.17 2.60
C ARG A 11 -12.10 7.93 3.28
N GLN A 12 -12.40 8.96 4.08
CA GLN A 12 -11.38 9.76 4.76
C GLN A 12 -10.76 9.06 5.97
N THR A 13 -11.51 8.19 6.67
CA THR A 13 -11.10 7.53 7.92
C THR A 13 -10.82 6.04 7.76
N SER A 14 -10.89 5.50 6.55
CA SER A 14 -10.73 4.06 6.29
C SER A 14 -9.36 3.49 6.74
N HIS A 15 -8.34 4.35 6.91
CA HIS A 15 -7.05 3.95 7.46
C HIS A 15 -7.06 3.77 9.00
N ILE A 16 -8.16 4.09 9.68
CA ILE A 16 -8.32 3.89 11.13
C ILE A 16 -9.06 2.57 11.33
N PRO A 17 -8.49 1.60 12.09
CA PRO A 17 -9.20 0.38 12.40
C PRO A 17 -10.47 0.67 13.20
N VAL A 18 -11.55 0.05 12.78
CA VAL A 18 -12.85 0.19 13.45
C VAL A 18 -13.26 -1.17 14.00
N ILE A 19 -13.52 -1.25 15.31
CA ILE A 19 -14.07 -2.44 15.96
C ILE A 19 -15.54 -2.13 16.31
N LEU A 20 -16.46 -2.91 15.77
CA LEU A 20 -17.87 -2.81 16.12
C LEU A 20 -18.18 -3.68 17.34
N LEU A 21 -18.73 -3.06 18.37
CA LEU A 21 -19.19 -3.74 19.58
C LEU A 21 -20.73 -3.72 19.61
N SER A 22 -21.39 -4.86 19.41
CA SER A 22 -22.85 -4.90 19.23
C SER A 22 -23.49 -6.02 20.02
N ALA A 23 -24.75 -5.80 20.48
CA ALA A 23 -25.61 -6.82 21.05
C ALA A 23 -26.31 -7.68 19.97
N LEU A 24 -26.20 -7.29 18.67
CA LEU A 24 -26.79 -8.03 17.58
C LEU A 24 -25.92 -9.23 17.23
N SER A 25 -26.45 -10.44 17.42
CA SER A 25 -25.71 -11.71 17.23
C SER A 25 -25.93 -12.33 15.85
N SER A 26 -26.87 -11.80 15.04
CA SER A 26 -27.20 -12.41 13.76
C SER A 26 -26.01 -12.36 12.79
N THR A 27 -25.81 -13.46 12.05
CA THR A 27 -24.78 -13.54 11.00
C THR A 27 -24.93 -12.40 9.99
N ARG A 28 -26.17 -12.03 9.66
CA ARG A 28 -26.45 -10.90 8.76
C ARG A 28 -25.91 -9.58 9.29
N SER A 29 -26.08 -9.29 10.58
CA SER A 29 -25.55 -8.06 11.19
C SER A 29 -24.03 -8.02 11.19
N LYS A 30 -23.39 -9.18 11.39
CA LYS A 30 -21.90 -9.32 11.33
C LYS A 30 -21.41 -9.05 9.90
N VAL A 31 -22.04 -9.65 8.89
CA VAL A 31 -21.70 -9.44 7.47
C VAL A 31 -21.85 -7.97 7.09
N VAL A 32 -22.99 -7.37 7.39
CA VAL A 32 -23.24 -5.94 7.10
C VAL A 32 -22.22 -5.05 7.80
N GLY A 33 -21.86 -5.33 9.06
CA GLY A 33 -20.84 -4.58 9.79
C GLY A 33 -19.47 -4.63 9.11
N MET A 34 -19.06 -5.81 8.63
CA MET A 34 -17.82 -6.00 7.91
C MET A 34 -17.84 -5.32 6.53
N GLU A 35 -18.94 -5.46 5.77
CA GLU A 35 -19.14 -4.76 4.48
C GLU A 35 -19.13 -3.23 4.65
N CYS A 36 -19.55 -2.72 5.80
CA CYS A 36 -19.44 -1.31 6.13
C CYS A 36 -18.00 -0.85 6.45
N GLY A 37 -17.02 -1.76 6.39
CA GLY A 37 -15.59 -1.43 6.58
C GLY A 37 -15.09 -1.59 8.01
N ALA A 38 -15.80 -2.31 8.88
CA ALA A 38 -15.26 -2.67 10.19
C ALA A 38 -14.09 -3.63 10.05
N SER A 39 -13.04 -3.40 10.84
CA SER A 39 -11.88 -4.29 10.92
C SER A 39 -12.18 -5.55 11.74
N LEU A 40 -13.14 -5.45 12.65
CA LEU A 40 -13.60 -6.55 13.49
C LEU A 40 -15.00 -6.26 14.03
N TYR A 41 -15.79 -7.32 14.23
CA TYR A 41 -17.08 -7.30 14.89
C TYR A 41 -17.03 -8.16 16.14
N ILE A 42 -17.37 -7.60 17.29
CA ILE A 42 -17.40 -8.30 18.59
C ILE A 42 -18.81 -8.22 19.15
N GLU A 43 -19.35 -9.38 19.48
CA GLU A 43 -20.67 -9.52 20.08
C GLU A 43 -20.61 -9.30 21.60
N LYS A 44 -21.60 -8.61 22.14
CA LYS A 44 -21.79 -8.46 23.61
C LYS A 44 -22.60 -9.62 24.14
N PRO A 45 -22.25 -10.18 25.32
CA PRO A 45 -21.17 -9.79 26.23
C PRO A 45 -19.79 -10.32 25.79
N PHE A 46 -18.73 -9.55 26.00
CA PHE A 46 -17.35 -9.95 25.73
C PHE A 46 -16.45 -9.68 26.95
N SER A 47 -15.34 -10.42 27.08
CA SER A 47 -14.36 -10.14 28.11
C SER A 47 -13.42 -9.01 27.68
N MET A 48 -12.92 -8.23 28.65
CA MET A 48 -11.93 -7.17 28.39
C MET A 48 -10.62 -7.74 27.84
N GLU A 49 -10.23 -8.92 28.28
CA GLU A 49 -9.05 -9.64 27.80
C GLU A 49 -9.17 -9.97 26.30
N TYR A 50 -10.35 -10.45 25.88
CA TYR A 50 -10.62 -10.73 24.47
C TYR A 50 -10.55 -9.46 23.61
N LEU A 51 -11.17 -8.37 24.05
CA LEU A 51 -11.10 -7.08 23.34
C LEU A 51 -9.67 -6.57 23.22
N GLN A 52 -8.89 -6.64 24.30
CA GLN A 52 -7.49 -6.23 24.31
C GLN A 52 -6.63 -7.10 23.38
N ALA A 53 -6.86 -8.40 23.34
CA ALA A 53 -6.17 -9.31 22.42
C ALA A 53 -6.49 -8.97 20.95
N CYS A 54 -7.75 -8.67 20.64
CA CYS A 54 -8.18 -8.24 19.32
C CYS A 54 -7.53 -6.93 18.89
N ILE A 55 -7.49 -5.94 19.78
CA ILE A 55 -6.83 -4.64 19.51
C ILE A 55 -5.35 -4.86 19.24
N ARG A 56 -4.64 -5.59 20.08
CA ARG A 56 -3.22 -5.91 19.88
C ARG A 56 -2.98 -6.57 18.54
N ASN A 57 -3.75 -7.59 18.20
CA ASN A 57 -3.61 -8.29 16.92
C ASN A 57 -3.75 -7.35 15.71
N ILE A 58 -4.72 -6.43 15.72
CA ILE A 58 -4.91 -5.45 14.64
C ILE A 58 -3.70 -4.50 14.55
N LEU A 59 -3.20 -4.02 15.68
CA LEU A 59 -2.06 -3.10 15.71
C LEU A 59 -0.75 -3.78 15.29
N ASP A 60 -0.52 -5.01 15.74
CA ASP A 60 0.68 -5.81 15.41
C ASP A 60 0.74 -6.11 13.89
N LYS A 61 -0.40 -6.50 13.30
CA LYS A 61 -0.48 -6.74 11.85
C LYS A 61 -0.17 -5.47 11.04
N ARG A 62 -0.69 -4.32 11.47
CA ARG A 62 -0.36 -3.03 10.82
C ARG A 62 1.10 -2.65 10.98
N SER A 63 1.66 -2.89 12.15
CA SER A 63 3.08 -2.66 12.42
C SER A 63 3.95 -3.56 11.54
N ALA A 64 3.61 -4.83 11.42
CA ALA A 64 4.29 -5.78 10.53
C ALA A 64 4.27 -5.34 9.07
N MET A 65 3.12 -4.86 8.56
CA MET A 65 3.01 -4.35 7.20
C MET A 65 3.89 -3.10 6.96
N LYS A 66 3.86 -2.14 7.91
CA LYS A 66 4.72 -0.95 7.84
C LYS A 66 6.20 -1.32 7.84
N ASN A 67 6.58 -2.29 8.66
CA ASN A 67 7.96 -2.77 8.74
C ASN A 67 8.37 -3.53 7.47
N ALA A 68 7.50 -4.36 6.90
CA ALA A 68 7.76 -5.04 5.63
C ALA A 68 7.98 -4.04 4.50
N PHE A 69 7.20 -2.95 4.46
CA PHE A 69 7.43 -1.87 3.49
C PHE A 69 8.77 -1.17 3.72
N LYS A 70 9.12 -0.85 4.97
CA LYS A 70 10.41 -0.22 5.32
C LYS A 70 11.60 -1.14 5.01
N ASN A 71 11.48 -2.42 5.26
CA ASN A 71 12.56 -3.41 5.10
C ASN A 71 12.68 -3.94 3.66
N LYS A 72 11.99 -3.32 2.70
CA LYS A 72 12.06 -3.68 1.27
C LYS A 72 11.60 -5.11 0.94
N ALA A 73 11.15 -5.86 1.94
CA ALA A 73 10.46 -7.11 1.77
C ALA A 73 9.03 -6.82 1.30
N MET A 74 8.90 -6.19 0.12
CA MET A 74 7.58 -5.97 -0.47
C MET A 74 7.06 -7.30 -1.01
N PRO A 75 6.19 -7.97 -0.28
CA PRO A 75 5.34 -8.94 -0.93
C PRO A 75 4.24 -8.15 -1.64
N LEU A 76 3.98 -8.49 -2.86
CA LEU A 76 2.78 -8.13 -3.62
C LEU A 76 1.46 -8.57 -2.93
N ALA A 77 1.50 -8.99 -1.70
CA ALA A 77 0.40 -9.69 -1.04
C ALA A 77 -0.10 -8.91 0.18
N ALA A 78 -0.88 -7.83 -0.06
CA ALA A 78 -1.64 -7.12 0.99
C ALA A 78 -2.51 -8.09 1.83
N HIS A 79 -3.00 -9.19 1.23
CA HIS A 79 -3.80 -10.24 1.87
C HIS A 79 -3.02 -11.03 2.95
N LEU A 80 -1.70 -10.99 3.00
CA LEU A 80 -0.93 -11.65 4.07
C LEU A 80 -1.07 -10.93 5.44
N TYR A 81 -1.57 -9.69 5.44
CA TYR A 81 -1.65 -8.88 6.66
C TYR A 81 -3.06 -8.78 7.24
N ASN A 82 -4.05 -9.53 6.70
CA ASN A 82 -5.44 -9.51 7.12
C ASN A 82 -5.96 -8.06 7.35
N LEU A 83 -5.77 -7.24 6.35
CA LEU A 83 -6.30 -5.88 6.30
C LEU A 83 -7.84 -5.92 6.21
N SER A 84 -8.49 -4.80 6.45
CA SER A 84 -9.90 -4.68 6.07
C SER A 84 -10.01 -4.83 4.54
N HIS A 85 -11.10 -5.43 4.07
CA HIS A 85 -11.35 -5.56 2.63
C HIS A 85 -11.20 -4.22 1.87
N SER A 86 -11.66 -3.13 2.48
CA SER A 86 -11.51 -1.77 1.92
C SER A 86 -10.05 -1.29 1.83
N ASP A 87 -9.17 -1.69 2.76
CA ASP A 87 -7.75 -1.34 2.71
C ASP A 87 -7.02 -2.20 1.68
N GLU A 88 -7.38 -3.48 1.54
CA GLU A 88 -6.84 -4.37 0.50
C GLU A 88 -7.22 -3.87 -0.90
N GLU A 89 -8.49 -3.54 -1.11
CA GLU A 89 -8.98 -2.98 -2.36
C GLU A 89 -8.27 -1.65 -2.69
N PHE A 90 -8.08 -0.78 -1.69
CA PHE A 90 -7.37 0.47 -1.86
C PHE A 90 -5.92 0.24 -2.30
N LEU A 91 -5.18 -0.65 -1.62
CA LEU A 91 -3.78 -0.94 -1.94
C LEU A 91 -3.64 -1.62 -3.31
N SER A 92 -4.52 -2.56 -3.64
CA SER A 92 -4.55 -3.21 -4.95
C SER A 92 -4.80 -2.20 -6.08
N ARG A 93 -5.77 -1.31 -5.90
CA ARG A 93 -6.05 -0.23 -6.86
C ARG A 93 -4.91 0.78 -6.94
N LEU A 94 -4.25 1.10 -5.80
CA LEU A 94 -3.09 1.98 -5.75
C LEU A 94 -1.94 1.41 -6.61
N ASP A 95 -1.66 0.13 -6.44
CA ASP A 95 -0.65 -0.57 -7.23
C ASP A 95 -1.00 -0.60 -8.72
N ALA A 96 -2.23 -0.93 -9.07
CA ALA A 96 -2.68 -0.98 -10.46
C ALA A 96 -2.53 0.38 -11.16
N ILE A 97 -2.93 1.48 -10.51
CA ILE A 97 -2.81 2.83 -11.08
C ILE A 97 -1.35 3.22 -11.26
N ILE A 98 -0.48 2.95 -10.28
CA ILE A 98 0.94 3.27 -10.37
C ILE A 98 1.62 2.45 -11.46
N LEU A 99 1.33 1.15 -11.56
CA LEU A 99 1.90 0.27 -12.59
C LEU A 99 1.45 0.68 -14.00
N ALA A 100 0.19 1.07 -14.18
CA ALA A 100 -0.32 1.58 -15.46
C ALA A 100 0.37 2.88 -15.91
N ASN A 101 0.93 3.67 -14.98
CA ASN A 101 1.60 4.93 -15.24
C ASN A 101 3.10 4.88 -14.92
N ILE A 102 3.69 3.67 -14.82
CA ILE A 102 5.04 3.48 -14.32
C ILE A 102 6.10 4.21 -15.15
N SER A 103 5.92 4.24 -16.47
CA SER A 103 6.82 4.85 -17.42
C SER A 103 6.65 6.37 -17.60
N ASP A 104 5.55 6.94 -17.09
CA ASP A 104 5.33 8.38 -17.17
C ASP A 104 6.15 9.12 -16.09
N PRO A 105 7.21 9.87 -16.46
CA PRO A 105 8.05 10.59 -15.49
C PRO A 105 7.29 11.72 -14.79
N ASN A 106 6.19 12.21 -15.38
CA ASN A 106 5.38 13.30 -14.85
C ASN A 106 4.23 12.79 -13.97
N PHE A 107 4.04 11.45 -13.85
CA PHE A 107 3.00 10.91 -12.99
C PHE A 107 3.20 11.34 -11.54
N SER A 108 2.24 12.10 -11.05
CA SER A 108 2.34 12.86 -9.81
C SER A 108 1.32 12.42 -8.75
N ASN A 109 1.53 12.89 -7.52
CA ASN A 109 0.58 12.71 -6.43
C ASN A 109 -0.80 13.34 -6.75
N GLU A 110 -0.82 14.39 -7.53
CA GLU A 110 -2.04 15.06 -8.00
C GLU A 110 -2.88 14.11 -8.85
N GLN A 111 -2.29 13.55 -9.89
CA GLN A 111 -2.96 12.61 -10.79
C GLN A 111 -3.39 11.35 -10.06
N LEU A 112 -2.57 10.87 -9.11
CA LEU A 112 -2.93 9.75 -8.27
C LEU A 112 -4.14 10.07 -7.38
N ALA A 113 -4.21 11.26 -6.79
CA ALA A 113 -5.34 11.69 -5.97
C ALA A 113 -6.62 11.84 -6.80
N GLU A 114 -6.52 12.39 -8.01
CA GLU A 114 -7.62 12.50 -8.97
C GLU A 114 -8.18 11.12 -9.35
N ALA A 115 -7.31 10.14 -9.64
CA ALA A 115 -7.72 8.76 -9.95
C ALA A 115 -8.50 8.08 -8.83
N PHE A 116 -8.28 8.50 -7.57
CA PHE A 116 -9.05 8.07 -6.42
C PHE A 116 -10.25 8.95 -6.08
N CYS A 117 -10.47 10.04 -6.80
CA CYS A 117 -11.46 11.07 -6.45
C CYS A 117 -11.27 11.59 -5.01
N LEU A 118 -10.01 11.75 -4.58
CA LEU A 118 -9.62 12.20 -3.26
C LEU A 118 -8.82 13.51 -3.34
N SER A 119 -8.84 14.29 -2.25
CA SER A 119 -7.88 15.39 -2.10
C SER A 119 -6.48 14.83 -1.85
N LYS A 120 -5.43 15.57 -2.24
CA LYS A 120 -4.02 15.22 -1.96
C LYS A 120 -3.78 14.93 -0.47
N SER A 121 -4.36 15.76 0.41
CA SER A 121 -4.20 15.60 1.85
C SER A 121 -4.84 14.31 2.37
N THR A 122 -5.99 13.91 1.82
CA THR A 122 -6.69 12.68 2.16
C THR A 122 -5.90 11.46 1.69
N LEU A 123 -5.42 11.48 0.44
CA LEU A 123 -4.58 10.41 -0.10
C LEU A 123 -3.28 10.25 0.71
N ASN A 124 -2.58 11.36 0.98
CA ASN A 124 -1.36 11.35 1.80
C ASN A 124 -1.59 10.72 3.17
N ARG A 125 -2.66 11.13 3.86
CA ARG A 125 -3.01 10.62 5.19
C ARG A 125 -3.32 9.13 5.15
N LYS A 126 -4.05 8.65 4.12
CA LYS A 126 -4.40 7.24 3.96
C LYS A 126 -3.15 6.38 3.69
N ILE A 127 -2.30 6.78 2.74
CA ILE A 127 -1.06 6.06 2.43
C ILE A 127 -0.12 6.07 3.65
N LYS A 128 0.05 7.21 4.32
CA LYS A 128 0.87 7.29 5.52
C LYS A 128 0.31 6.46 6.67
N GLY A 129 -0.99 6.42 6.86
CA GLY A 129 -1.65 5.60 7.88
C GLY A 129 -1.45 4.11 7.66
N LEU A 130 -1.50 3.64 6.41
CA LEU A 130 -1.34 2.23 6.05
C LEU A 130 0.14 1.80 5.96
N LEU A 131 0.98 2.58 5.29
CA LEU A 131 2.32 2.18 4.86
C LEU A 131 3.46 2.97 5.52
N ASP A 132 3.15 4.02 6.29
CA ASP A 132 4.11 4.96 6.90
C ASP A 132 5.06 5.63 5.89
N THR A 133 4.56 5.88 4.68
CA THR A 133 5.32 6.48 3.58
C THR A 133 4.53 7.60 2.90
N THR A 134 5.17 8.39 2.05
CA THR A 134 4.49 9.38 1.20
C THR A 134 4.09 8.77 -0.14
N PRO A 135 3.06 9.30 -0.86
CA PRO A 135 2.71 8.84 -2.20
C PRO A 135 3.90 8.90 -3.18
N ASN A 136 4.69 9.97 -3.15
CA ASN A 136 5.86 10.12 -4.02
C ASN A 136 6.94 9.07 -3.73
N ASP A 137 7.17 8.76 -2.44
CA ASP A 137 8.09 7.70 -2.05
C ASP A 137 7.55 6.32 -2.46
N TYR A 138 6.23 6.12 -2.37
CA TYR A 138 5.60 4.88 -2.79
C TYR A 138 5.73 4.67 -4.30
N ILE A 139 5.42 5.68 -5.12
CA ILE A 139 5.61 5.65 -6.59
C ILE A 139 7.07 5.32 -6.91
N ARG A 140 8.01 6.05 -6.28
CA ARG A 140 9.44 5.81 -6.49
C ARG A 140 9.86 4.38 -6.13
N THR A 141 9.38 3.86 -5.02
CA THR A 141 9.66 2.48 -4.59
C THR A 141 9.14 1.47 -5.61
N LYS A 142 7.91 1.64 -6.12
CA LYS A 142 7.36 0.76 -7.16
C LYS A 142 8.18 0.81 -8.45
N ARG A 143 8.61 1.99 -8.88
CA ARG A 143 9.52 2.15 -10.03
C ARG A 143 10.82 1.38 -9.84
N LEU A 144 11.41 1.43 -8.65
CA LEU A 144 12.66 0.70 -8.35
C LEU A 144 12.46 -0.81 -8.31
N VAL A 145 11.32 -1.29 -7.80
CA VAL A 145 10.99 -2.72 -7.79
C VAL A 145 10.81 -3.24 -9.22
N VAL A 146 10.06 -2.54 -10.06
CA VAL A 146 9.91 -2.91 -11.48
C VAL A 146 11.25 -2.85 -12.22
N ALA A 147 12.07 -1.83 -11.93
CA ALA A 147 13.41 -1.74 -12.51
C ALA A 147 14.29 -2.92 -12.13
N ALA A 148 14.26 -3.39 -10.88
CA ALA A 148 15.02 -4.55 -10.43
C ALA A 148 14.58 -5.82 -11.18
N GLN A 149 13.28 -6.03 -11.37
CA GLN A 149 12.76 -7.14 -12.17
C GLN A 149 13.24 -7.07 -13.64
N MET A 150 13.15 -5.89 -14.27
CA MET A 150 13.65 -5.72 -15.64
C MET A 150 15.16 -5.98 -15.78
N LEU A 151 15.95 -5.64 -14.77
CA LEU A 151 17.39 -5.87 -14.76
C LEU A 151 17.75 -7.35 -14.63
N THR A 152 16.87 -8.18 -14.04
CA THR A 152 17.09 -9.63 -13.86
C THR A 152 16.48 -10.46 -14.99
N GLU A 153 15.34 -10.06 -15.53
CA GLU A 153 14.58 -10.85 -16.50
C GLU A 153 14.97 -10.54 -17.95
N ASN A 154 15.37 -9.32 -18.21
CA ASN A 154 15.63 -8.82 -19.57
C ASN A 154 17.06 -8.29 -19.65
N HIS A 155 17.84 -8.71 -20.63
CA HIS A 155 19.18 -8.17 -20.91
C HIS A 155 19.15 -6.71 -21.39
N CYS A 156 18.29 -5.87 -20.77
CA CYS A 156 18.12 -4.47 -21.10
C CYS A 156 19.28 -3.63 -20.59
N ARG A 157 19.62 -2.58 -21.31
CA ARG A 157 20.59 -1.59 -20.83
C ARG A 157 20.03 -0.81 -19.63
N ILE A 158 20.86 -0.51 -18.67
CA ILE A 158 20.47 0.22 -17.44
C ILE A 158 19.74 1.54 -17.76
N ASN A 159 20.20 2.26 -18.80
CA ASN A 159 19.56 3.50 -19.23
C ASN A 159 18.16 3.26 -19.80
N GLU A 160 17.94 2.19 -20.53
CA GLU A 160 16.63 1.81 -21.06
C GLU A 160 15.67 1.50 -19.91
N VAL A 161 16.11 0.70 -18.95
CA VAL A 161 15.34 0.42 -17.72
C VAL A 161 15.00 1.69 -16.96
N CYS A 162 15.97 2.61 -16.80
CA CYS A 162 15.77 3.90 -16.15
C CYS A 162 14.57 4.68 -16.74
N TYR A 163 14.55 4.82 -18.06
CA TYR A 163 13.48 5.56 -18.74
C TYR A 163 12.16 4.79 -18.78
N SER A 164 12.21 3.46 -18.96
CA SER A 164 11.01 2.60 -18.98
C SER A 164 10.24 2.62 -17.66
N VAL A 165 10.92 2.88 -16.55
CA VAL A 165 10.27 3.00 -15.23
C VAL A 165 10.05 4.45 -14.80
N GLY A 166 10.12 5.41 -15.72
CA GLY A 166 9.73 6.80 -15.50
C GLY A 166 10.73 7.65 -14.70
N PHE A 167 12.03 7.31 -14.73
CA PHE A 167 13.07 8.22 -14.23
C PHE A 167 13.58 9.11 -15.36
N ASN A 168 13.78 10.40 -15.07
CA ASN A 168 14.25 11.39 -16.05
C ASN A 168 15.75 11.32 -16.32
N THR A 169 16.55 10.83 -15.36
CA THR A 169 18.00 10.80 -15.49
C THR A 169 18.61 9.54 -14.87
N PRO A 170 19.56 8.88 -15.58
CA PRO A 170 20.26 7.71 -15.07
C PRO A 170 21.01 7.96 -13.76
N SER A 171 21.58 9.16 -13.57
CA SER A 171 22.28 9.51 -12.35
C SER A 171 21.38 9.52 -11.12
N TYR A 172 20.18 10.12 -11.24
CA TYR A 172 19.19 10.13 -10.16
C TYR A 172 18.62 8.72 -9.91
N PHE A 173 18.35 7.97 -10.97
CA PHE A 173 17.95 6.57 -10.89
C PHE A 173 18.97 5.74 -10.10
N ALA A 174 20.25 5.78 -10.50
CA ALA A 174 21.32 5.02 -9.82
C ALA A 174 21.45 5.39 -8.34
N LYS A 175 21.32 6.68 -8.00
CA LYS A 175 21.32 7.15 -6.61
C LYS A 175 20.14 6.58 -5.81
N CYS A 176 18.94 6.62 -6.38
CA CYS A 176 17.73 6.08 -5.74
C CYS A 176 17.81 4.57 -5.60
N PHE A 177 18.28 3.86 -6.62
CA PHE A 177 18.45 2.41 -6.64
C PHE A 177 19.46 1.96 -5.59
N LYS A 178 20.65 2.59 -5.53
CA LYS A 178 21.65 2.32 -4.51
C LYS A 178 21.14 2.58 -3.10
N LYS A 179 20.39 3.67 -2.91
CA LYS A 179 19.76 3.97 -1.60
C LYS A 179 18.75 2.87 -1.22
N PHE A 180 18.04 2.33 -2.20
CA PHE A 180 16.99 1.33 -1.96
C PHE A 180 17.54 -0.08 -1.85
N TYR A 181 18.41 -0.54 -2.74
CA TYR A 181 18.95 -1.90 -2.75
C TYR A 181 20.32 -2.04 -2.07
N GLY A 182 21.01 -0.94 -1.77
CA GLY A 182 22.33 -0.95 -1.16
C GLY A 182 23.48 -0.97 -2.17
N ILE A 183 23.24 -1.44 -3.39
CA ILE A 183 24.22 -1.57 -4.48
C ILE A 183 23.74 -0.83 -5.73
N LEU A 184 24.65 -0.58 -6.66
CA LEU A 184 24.33 0.09 -7.93
C LEU A 184 23.55 -0.86 -8.86
N PRO A 185 22.73 -0.32 -9.83
CA PRO A 185 22.01 -1.14 -10.79
C PRO A 185 22.91 -2.11 -11.58
N ALA A 186 24.14 -1.68 -11.92
CA ALA A 186 25.11 -2.52 -12.62
C ALA A 186 25.63 -3.70 -11.78
N GLU A 187 25.81 -3.48 -10.50
CA GLU A 187 26.22 -4.51 -9.54
C GLU A 187 25.07 -5.50 -9.33
N TYR A 188 23.85 -4.97 -9.13
CA TYR A 188 22.64 -5.76 -8.97
C TYR A 188 22.41 -6.70 -10.17
N MET A 189 22.54 -6.16 -11.39
CA MET A 189 22.39 -6.93 -12.62
C MET A 189 23.44 -8.06 -12.73
N LYS A 190 24.69 -7.81 -12.33
CA LYS A 190 25.75 -8.82 -12.35
C LYS A 190 25.50 -9.95 -11.33
N GLU A 191 25.05 -9.59 -10.12
CA GLU A 191 24.79 -10.57 -9.06
C GLU A 191 23.63 -11.50 -9.38
N HIS A 192 22.64 -11.04 -10.16
CA HIS A 192 21.42 -11.82 -10.45
C HIS A 192 21.39 -12.44 -11.85
N ASN A 193 22.34 -12.08 -12.75
CA ASN A 193 22.48 -12.67 -14.09
C ASN A 193 23.75 -13.53 -14.21
N ALA A 194 24.35 -13.95 -13.08
CA ALA A 194 25.57 -14.75 -13.03
C ALA A 194 25.33 -16.28 -13.07
N ASP A 195 24.16 -16.71 -13.61
CA ASP A 195 23.86 -18.14 -13.88
C ASP A 195 23.88 -18.46 -15.39
#